data_bff5a0a9c1d5f6885d518b29c064c92c
#
_entry.id   bff5a0a9c1d5f6885d518b29c064c92c
#
_cell.length_a   1.000
_cell.length_b   1.000
_cell.length_c   1.000
_cell.angle_alpha   90.00
_cell.angle_beta   90.00
_cell.angle_gamma   90.00
#
_symmetry.space_group_name_H-M   'P 1'
#
loop_
_entity.id
_entity.type
_entity.pdbx_description
1 polymer ?
#
loop_
_entity_poly.entity_id
_entity_poly.type
_entity_poly.pdbx_seq_one_letter_code
_entity_poly.pdbx_strand_id
1 'polypeptide(L)'
;MDADPRLAAHRRVWQKKPALRKIYADYYRRITCHCTNGQTLEIGAGSGHIREHMDQVFMADILPAEWLDVAADAQQLPFGDESLSNIVMVDVLHHIERPTALFDEVTRVLRPGGKMVMLDPAITIGSWPIYKFLHSEPVNMRVDPLYEECSQSGGDPFDSNQAVPTLLFSSSDRHKKFEARFPSLRIVARQFFGFATYPLTGGFQNWCIVPSRLIPSLLSIERLLEPFLARLLGFRLLVALERL
;
A
#
# COMPACT_ATOMS: atom_id res chain seq x y z
N MET A 1 -10.75 -5.27 -23.28
CA MET A 1 -10.38 -3.84 -23.09
C MET A 1 -8.87 -3.83 -22.91
N ASP A 2 -8.15 -3.06 -23.74
CA ASP A 2 -6.70 -3.02 -23.65
C ASP A 2 -6.28 -2.39 -22.31
N ALA A 3 -5.23 -2.92 -21.69
CA ALA A 3 -4.72 -2.40 -20.42
C ALA A 3 -4.08 -1.01 -20.61
N ASP A 4 -4.19 -0.16 -19.59
CA ASP A 4 -3.44 1.10 -19.57
C ASP A 4 -1.94 0.83 -19.81
N PRO A 5 -1.27 1.59 -20.70
CA PRO A 5 0.14 1.37 -21.05
C PRO A 5 1.08 1.38 -19.85
N ARG A 6 0.76 2.13 -18.78
CA ARG A 6 1.54 2.22 -17.53
C ARG A 6 1.46 0.90 -16.74
N LEU A 7 0.25 0.33 -16.58
CA LEU A 7 0.05 -0.98 -15.95
C LEU A 7 0.77 -2.09 -16.73
N ALA A 8 0.65 -2.06 -18.06
CA ALA A 8 1.35 -3.00 -18.93
C ALA A 8 2.88 -2.87 -18.83
N ALA A 9 3.40 -1.63 -18.66
CA ALA A 9 4.83 -1.39 -18.44
C ALA A 9 5.30 -1.96 -17.09
N HIS A 10 4.56 -1.73 -16.00
CA HIS A 10 4.84 -2.29 -14.68
C HIS A 10 4.84 -3.82 -14.71
N ARG A 11 3.86 -4.44 -15.39
CA ARG A 11 3.79 -5.89 -15.56
C ARG A 11 5.01 -6.46 -16.30
N ARG A 12 5.47 -5.77 -17.36
CA ARG A 12 6.71 -6.16 -18.07
C ARG A 12 7.96 -6.10 -17.17
N VAL A 13 8.06 -5.05 -16.34
CA VAL A 13 9.17 -4.94 -15.37
C VAL A 13 9.11 -6.07 -14.36
N TRP A 14 7.94 -6.34 -13.79
CA TRP A 14 7.71 -7.46 -12.87
C TRP A 14 8.22 -8.80 -13.45
N GLN A 15 7.79 -9.12 -14.66
CA GLN A 15 8.18 -10.38 -15.32
C GLN A 15 9.69 -10.53 -15.49
N LYS A 16 10.39 -9.43 -15.74
CA LYS A 16 11.84 -9.41 -16.02
C LYS A 16 12.72 -9.23 -14.78
N LYS A 17 12.16 -8.86 -13.62
CA LYS A 17 12.91 -8.40 -12.45
C LYS A 17 12.73 -9.31 -11.21
N PRO A 18 13.51 -10.40 -11.09
CA PRO A 18 13.41 -11.33 -9.95
C PRO A 18 13.66 -10.65 -8.59
N ALA A 19 14.45 -9.58 -8.54
CA ALA A 19 14.69 -8.82 -7.32
C ALA A 19 13.39 -8.22 -6.77
N LEU A 20 12.56 -7.62 -7.65
CA LEU A 20 11.27 -7.05 -7.28
C LEU A 20 10.32 -8.12 -6.75
N ARG A 21 10.20 -9.27 -7.45
CA ARG A 21 9.37 -10.38 -6.99
C ARG A 21 9.73 -10.88 -5.59
N LYS A 22 11.03 -10.96 -5.26
CA LYS A 22 11.49 -11.37 -3.92
C LYS A 22 11.12 -10.37 -2.83
N ILE A 23 11.16 -9.07 -3.14
CA ILE A 23 10.74 -8.02 -2.21
C ILE A 23 9.23 -8.08 -1.98
N TYR A 24 8.44 -8.18 -3.05
CA TYR A 24 6.98 -8.28 -2.95
C TYR A 24 6.53 -9.56 -2.25
N ALA A 25 7.26 -10.68 -2.41
CA ALA A 25 7.00 -11.88 -1.62
C ALA A 25 7.20 -11.63 -0.10
N ASP A 26 8.16 -10.79 0.31
CA ASP A 26 8.27 -10.34 1.71
C ASP A 26 7.10 -9.44 2.12
N TYR A 27 6.68 -8.52 1.24
CA TYR A 27 5.54 -7.64 1.48
C TYR A 27 4.24 -8.42 1.67
N TYR A 28 3.91 -9.31 0.74
CA TYR A 28 2.69 -10.12 0.83
C TYR A 28 2.71 -11.06 2.03
N ARG A 29 3.86 -11.65 2.40
CA ARG A 29 3.96 -12.43 3.63
C ARG A 29 3.65 -11.59 4.87
N ARG A 30 4.12 -10.34 4.96
CA ARG A 30 3.79 -9.41 6.06
C ARG A 30 2.31 -9.07 6.07
N ILE A 31 1.72 -8.84 4.91
CA ILE A 31 0.30 -8.51 4.75
C ILE A 31 -0.57 -9.70 5.17
N THR A 32 -0.29 -10.89 4.63
CA THR A 32 -1.11 -12.09 4.87
C THR A 32 -1.13 -12.51 6.34
N CYS A 33 -0.07 -12.23 7.13
CA CYS A 33 -0.06 -12.47 8.56
C CYS A 33 -1.15 -11.69 9.34
N HIS A 34 -1.69 -10.61 8.76
CA HIS A 34 -2.73 -9.79 9.39
C HIS A 34 -4.12 -10.04 8.79
N CYS A 35 -4.23 -10.81 7.71
CA CYS A 35 -5.50 -11.16 7.10
C CYS A 35 -6.21 -12.28 7.87
N THR A 36 -7.55 -12.30 7.78
CA THR A 36 -8.39 -13.39 8.27
C THR A 36 -8.82 -14.30 7.12
N ASN A 37 -9.33 -15.49 7.42
CA ASN A 37 -9.84 -16.40 6.40
C ASN A 37 -11.06 -15.82 5.68
N GLY A 38 -11.14 -15.99 4.36
CA GLY A 38 -12.27 -15.64 3.52
C GLY A 38 -11.93 -14.70 2.36
N GLN A 39 -12.97 -14.16 1.74
CA GLN A 39 -12.86 -13.38 0.51
C GLN A 39 -12.04 -12.10 0.72
N THR A 40 -11.05 -11.92 -0.11
CA THR A 40 -10.15 -10.75 -0.08
C THR A 40 -10.34 -9.90 -1.33
N LEU A 41 -10.26 -8.58 -1.19
CA LEU A 41 -10.15 -7.62 -2.27
C LEU A 41 -8.77 -6.97 -2.23
N GLU A 42 -7.99 -7.05 -3.30
CA GLU A 42 -6.84 -6.18 -3.51
C GLU A 42 -7.31 -4.95 -4.29
N ILE A 43 -7.15 -3.76 -3.69
CA ILE A 43 -7.42 -2.47 -4.32
C ILE A 43 -6.09 -1.92 -4.85
N GLY A 44 -6.10 -1.37 -6.07
CA GLY A 44 -4.91 -0.90 -6.77
C GLY A 44 -3.98 -2.06 -7.13
N ALA A 45 -4.55 -3.16 -7.60
CA ALA A 45 -3.82 -4.39 -7.90
C ALA A 45 -2.79 -4.25 -9.03
N GLY A 46 -2.86 -3.18 -9.81
CA GLY A 46 -1.86 -2.81 -10.80
C GLY A 46 -1.47 -3.96 -11.72
N SER A 47 -0.28 -4.49 -11.54
CA SER A 47 0.24 -5.61 -12.35
C SER A 47 -0.26 -7.00 -11.92
N GLY A 48 -1.05 -7.11 -10.84
CA GLY A 48 -1.86 -8.29 -10.48
C GLY A 48 -1.07 -9.50 -9.97
N HIS A 49 -0.41 -9.40 -8.80
CA HIS A 49 0.51 -10.43 -8.33
C HIS A 49 0.12 -11.09 -7.02
N ILE A 50 -0.85 -10.56 -6.30
CA ILE A 50 -1.27 -11.09 -4.99
C ILE A 50 -1.73 -12.56 -5.07
N ARG A 51 -2.28 -12.99 -6.21
CA ARG A 51 -2.71 -14.40 -6.43
C ARG A 51 -1.58 -15.42 -6.34
N GLU A 52 -0.33 -14.99 -6.46
CA GLU A 52 0.82 -15.87 -6.22
C GLU A 52 1.03 -16.16 -4.71
N HIS A 53 0.33 -15.42 -3.83
CA HIS A 53 0.54 -15.42 -2.38
C HIS A 53 -0.72 -15.62 -1.55
N MET A 54 -1.90 -15.50 -2.15
CA MET A 54 -3.18 -15.57 -1.45
C MET A 54 -4.27 -16.12 -2.38
N ASP A 55 -5.04 -17.07 -1.88
CA ASP A 55 -6.23 -17.61 -2.54
C ASP A 55 -7.45 -16.72 -2.29
N GLN A 56 -8.54 -16.93 -3.06
CA GLN A 56 -9.82 -16.25 -2.91
C GLN A 56 -9.68 -14.70 -2.94
N VAL A 57 -8.94 -14.18 -3.93
CA VAL A 57 -8.70 -12.75 -4.10
C VAL A 57 -9.41 -12.23 -5.34
N PHE A 58 -10.19 -11.17 -5.18
CA PHE A 58 -10.58 -10.25 -6.24
C PHE A 58 -9.51 -9.16 -6.41
N MET A 59 -9.08 -8.92 -7.63
CA MET A 59 -8.13 -7.87 -7.98
C MET A 59 -8.85 -6.72 -8.64
N ALA A 60 -8.84 -5.56 -7.99
CA ALA A 60 -9.44 -4.32 -8.49
C ALA A 60 -8.39 -3.24 -8.72
N ASP A 61 -8.60 -2.44 -9.76
CA ASP A 61 -7.86 -1.21 -9.99
C ASP A 61 -8.81 -0.17 -10.61
N ILE A 62 -8.50 1.11 -10.46
CA ILE A 62 -9.26 2.17 -11.11
C ILE A 62 -9.07 2.13 -12.64
N LEU A 63 -7.91 1.67 -13.09
CA LEU A 63 -7.59 1.45 -14.50
C LEU A 63 -7.92 0.00 -14.90
N PRO A 64 -8.67 -0.23 -15.99
CA PRO A 64 -9.00 -1.56 -16.42
C PRO A 64 -7.79 -2.28 -17.04
N ALA A 65 -7.70 -3.60 -16.78
CA ALA A 65 -6.76 -4.47 -17.46
C ALA A 65 -7.30 -5.91 -17.51
N GLU A 66 -6.92 -6.68 -18.54
CA GLU A 66 -7.43 -8.03 -18.80
C GLU A 66 -7.14 -9.05 -17.68
N TRP A 67 -6.15 -8.78 -16.83
CA TRP A 67 -5.77 -9.65 -15.71
C TRP A 67 -6.41 -9.26 -14.38
N LEU A 68 -7.21 -8.20 -14.35
CA LEU A 68 -7.98 -7.75 -13.19
C LEU A 68 -9.41 -8.31 -13.26
N ASP A 69 -10.05 -8.43 -12.10
CA ASP A 69 -11.43 -8.91 -12.03
C ASP A 69 -12.43 -7.79 -12.20
N VAL A 70 -12.10 -6.59 -11.72
CA VAL A 70 -12.99 -5.44 -11.73
C VAL A 70 -12.23 -4.13 -11.86
N ALA A 71 -12.77 -3.19 -12.65
CA ALA A 71 -12.34 -1.80 -12.63
C ALA A 71 -13.23 -1.06 -11.63
N ALA A 72 -12.63 -0.48 -10.58
CA ALA A 72 -13.37 0.17 -9.50
C ALA A 72 -12.58 1.30 -8.85
N ASP A 73 -13.30 2.37 -8.49
CA ASP A 73 -12.78 3.40 -7.61
C ASP A 73 -12.84 2.90 -6.16
N ALA A 74 -11.71 2.99 -5.46
CA ALA A 74 -11.61 2.63 -4.05
C ALA A 74 -12.54 3.46 -3.13
N GLN A 75 -12.95 4.63 -3.60
CA GLN A 75 -13.85 5.54 -2.90
C GLN A 75 -15.34 5.22 -3.15
N GLN A 76 -15.63 4.25 -4.04
CA GLN A 76 -16.98 3.75 -4.35
C GLN A 76 -16.90 2.30 -4.84
N LEU A 77 -16.80 1.36 -3.91
CA LEU A 77 -16.59 -0.05 -4.21
C LEU A 77 -17.87 -0.76 -4.68
N PRO A 78 -17.84 -1.56 -5.77
CA PRO A 78 -19.01 -2.28 -6.28
C PRO A 78 -19.25 -3.60 -5.52
N PHE A 79 -19.08 -3.59 -4.19
CA PHE A 79 -19.30 -4.73 -3.32
C PHE A 79 -20.44 -4.42 -2.34
N GLY A 80 -21.18 -5.44 -1.96
CA GLY A 80 -22.25 -5.32 -0.95
C GLY A 80 -21.69 -5.06 0.45
N ASP A 81 -22.56 -4.57 1.34
CA ASP A 81 -22.22 -4.37 2.74
C ASP A 81 -21.78 -5.68 3.39
N GLU A 82 -20.76 -5.64 4.23
CA GLU A 82 -20.23 -6.77 5.00
C GLU A 82 -19.88 -8.03 4.18
N SER A 83 -19.58 -7.84 2.87
CA SER A 83 -19.34 -8.94 1.94
C SER A 83 -17.88 -9.45 1.90
N LEU A 84 -16.93 -8.66 2.41
CA LEU A 84 -15.51 -8.96 2.34
C LEU A 84 -14.92 -9.29 3.71
N SER A 85 -13.98 -10.25 3.73
CA SER A 85 -13.20 -10.60 4.91
C SER A 85 -11.94 -9.76 5.03
N ASN A 86 -11.32 -9.43 3.90
CA ASN A 86 -10.11 -8.61 3.87
C ASN A 86 -10.15 -7.62 2.71
N ILE A 87 -9.48 -6.48 2.94
CA ILE A 87 -9.05 -5.54 1.90
C ILE A 87 -7.53 -5.40 2.02
N VAL A 88 -6.83 -5.49 0.91
CA VAL A 88 -5.37 -5.33 0.82
C VAL A 88 -5.04 -4.19 -0.14
N MET A 89 -4.06 -3.37 0.23
CA MET A 89 -3.53 -2.29 -0.60
C MET A 89 -2.00 -2.26 -0.51
N VAL A 90 -1.33 -2.15 -1.66
CA VAL A 90 0.13 -1.99 -1.73
C VAL A 90 0.46 -0.81 -2.64
N ASP A 91 1.03 0.23 -2.07
CA ASP A 91 1.35 1.48 -2.78
C ASP A 91 0.12 2.15 -3.41
N VAL A 92 -0.97 2.29 -2.64
CA VAL A 92 -2.26 2.83 -3.15
C VAL A 92 -2.80 3.99 -2.31
N LEU A 93 -2.72 3.94 -0.97
CA LEU A 93 -3.35 4.95 -0.11
C LEU A 93 -2.86 6.38 -0.43
N HIS A 94 -1.61 6.53 -0.82
CA HIS A 94 -1.04 7.82 -1.17
C HIS A 94 -1.52 8.38 -2.53
N HIS A 95 -2.23 7.57 -3.34
CA HIS A 95 -2.92 8.01 -4.56
C HIS A 95 -4.39 8.37 -4.32
N ILE A 96 -4.95 8.03 -3.16
CA ILE A 96 -6.36 8.28 -2.87
C ILE A 96 -6.59 9.76 -2.62
N GLU A 97 -7.44 10.37 -3.44
CA GLU A 97 -7.77 11.78 -3.37
C GLU A 97 -8.48 12.12 -2.05
N ARG A 98 -9.50 11.33 -1.69
CA ARG A 98 -10.29 11.49 -0.47
C ARG A 98 -10.19 10.24 0.41
N PRO A 99 -9.14 10.14 1.28
CA PRO A 99 -8.96 8.97 2.15
C PRO A 99 -10.17 8.68 3.05
N THR A 100 -10.93 9.72 3.44
CA THR A 100 -12.14 9.54 4.23
C THR A 100 -13.20 8.73 3.50
N ALA A 101 -13.42 8.98 2.21
CA ALA A 101 -14.36 8.20 1.39
C ALA A 101 -13.93 6.73 1.26
N LEU A 102 -12.61 6.48 1.07
CA LEU A 102 -12.07 5.12 1.11
C LEU A 102 -12.42 4.42 2.44
N PHE A 103 -12.16 5.05 3.59
CA PHE A 103 -12.40 4.41 4.90
C PHE A 103 -13.89 4.26 5.24
N ASP A 104 -14.76 5.11 4.72
CA ASP A 104 -16.21 4.93 4.79
C ASP A 104 -16.63 3.68 3.98
N GLU A 105 -16.12 3.48 2.75
CA GLU A 105 -16.35 2.28 1.95
C GLU A 105 -15.75 1.01 2.60
N VAL A 106 -14.55 1.08 3.13
CA VAL A 106 -13.92 -0.02 3.88
C VAL A 106 -14.79 -0.44 5.07
N THR A 107 -15.32 0.53 5.81
CA THR A 107 -16.24 0.27 6.93
C THR A 107 -17.51 -0.40 6.45
N ARG A 108 -18.05 -0.03 5.29
CA ARG A 108 -19.28 -0.59 4.71
C ARG A 108 -19.08 -2.03 4.23
N VAL A 109 -18.03 -2.28 3.45
CA VAL A 109 -17.87 -3.57 2.74
C VAL A 109 -17.20 -4.67 3.57
N LEU A 110 -16.40 -4.32 4.59
CA LEU A 110 -15.82 -5.30 5.50
C LEU A 110 -16.88 -5.83 6.48
N ARG A 111 -16.93 -7.14 6.65
CA ARG A 111 -17.71 -7.75 7.73
C ARG A 111 -17.10 -7.43 9.10
N PRO A 112 -17.87 -7.49 10.20
CA PRO A 112 -17.30 -7.41 11.56
C PRO A 112 -16.17 -8.43 11.76
N GLY A 113 -15.05 -8.00 12.32
CA GLY A 113 -13.80 -8.78 12.44
C GLY A 113 -12.97 -8.85 11.15
N GLY A 114 -13.46 -8.31 10.04
CA GLY A 114 -12.71 -8.19 8.78
C GLY A 114 -11.52 -7.26 8.91
N LYS A 115 -10.54 -7.41 8.02
CA LYS A 115 -9.26 -6.70 8.08
C LYS A 115 -9.02 -5.85 6.83
N MET A 116 -8.51 -4.65 7.04
CA MET A 116 -7.84 -3.90 5.97
C MET A 116 -6.36 -3.86 6.27
N VAL A 117 -5.53 -4.28 5.33
CA VAL A 117 -4.07 -4.27 5.48
C VAL A 117 -3.45 -3.44 4.36
N MET A 118 -2.79 -2.36 4.73
CA MET A 118 -2.16 -1.42 3.80
C MET A 118 -0.65 -1.45 3.97
N LEU A 119 0.06 -1.37 2.86
CA LEU A 119 1.50 -1.20 2.82
C LEU A 119 1.83 -0.06 1.88
N ASP A 120 2.35 1.03 2.41
CA ASP A 120 2.55 2.29 1.69
C ASP A 120 3.90 2.94 2.05
N PRO A 121 4.31 4.00 1.34
CA PRO A 121 5.48 4.79 1.70
C PRO A 121 5.42 5.35 3.13
N ALA A 122 6.57 5.37 3.79
CA ALA A 122 6.76 6.00 5.09
C ALA A 122 7.69 7.21 4.96
N ILE A 123 7.24 8.37 5.37
CA ILE A 123 8.08 9.56 5.45
C ILE A 123 8.73 9.61 6.84
N THR A 124 9.96 9.14 6.90
CA THR A 124 10.84 9.16 8.08
C THR A 124 12.01 10.13 7.85
N ILE A 125 12.86 10.32 8.85
CA ILE A 125 14.07 11.16 8.69
C ILE A 125 14.96 10.60 7.57
N GLY A 126 15.13 9.27 7.50
CA GLY A 126 15.98 8.63 6.49
C GLY A 126 15.35 8.55 5.11
N SER A 127 14.05 8.34 5.01
CA SER A 127 13.37 8.21 3.72
C SER A 127 13.00 9.55 3.08
N TRP A 128 12.79 10.60 3.89
CA TRP A 128 12.35 11.91 3.41
C TRP A 128 13.23 12.50 2.30
N PRO A 129 14.59 12.50 2.40
CA PRO A 129 15.41 13.07 1.32
C PRO A 129 15.25 12.31 0.00
N ILE A 130 15.10 10.98 0.08
CA ILE A 130 14.93 10.12 -1.10
C ILE A 130 13.58 10.42 -1.76
N TYR A 131 12.48 10.38 -1.00
CA TYR A 131 11.16 10.70 -1.53
C TYR A 131 11.03 12.15 -2.01
N LYS A 132 11.69 13.10 -1.34
CA LYS A 132 11.58 14.52 -1.69
C LYS A 132 12.39 14.91 -2.93
N PHE A 133 13.57 14.30 -3.15
CA PHE A 133 14.52 14.75 -4.15
C PHE A 133 14.80 13.75 -5.27
N LEU A 134 14.57 12.45 -5.02
CA LEU A 134 14.93 11.38 -5.96
C LEU A 134 13.70 10.60 -6.47
N HIS A 135 12.52 10.81 -5.88
CA HIS A 135 11.27 10.21 -6.33
C HIS A 135 10.44 11.22 -7.14
N SER A 136 9.72 10.75 -8.15
CA SER A 136 8.91 11.61 -9.02
C SER A 136 7.64 12.13 -8.36
N GLU A 137 7.12 11.38 -7.39
CA GLU A 137 5.86 11.70 -6.71
C GLU A 137 6.08 12.70 -5.56
N PRO A 138 5.16 13.65 -5.36
CA PRO A 138 5.34 14.72 -4.38
C PRO A 138 5.20 14.23 -2.93
N VAL A 139 5.87 14.96 -2.02
CA VAL A 139 5.72 14.84 -0.58
C VAL A 139 5.18 16.13 0.00
N ASN A 140 3.90 16.18 0.35
CA ASN A 140 3.26 17.33 1.00
C ASN A 140 2.82 16.96 2.42
N MET A 141 3.58 17.39 3.42
CA MET A 141 3.32 17.15 4.85
C MET A 141 2.31 18.14 5.48
N ARG A 142 1.76 19.10 4.70
CA ARG A 142 0.92 20.18 5.21
C ARG A 142 -0.58 19.90 5.11
N VAL A 143 -0.99 18.89 4.35
CA VAL A 143 -2.40 18.49 4.22
C VAL A 143 -2.86 17.71 5.46
N ASP A 144 -4.15 17.78 5.79
CA ASP A 144 -4.76 16.89 6.77
C ASP A 144 -5.68 15.89 6.05
N PRO A 145 -5.26 14.61 5.89
CA PRO A 145 -6.02 13.61 5.13
C PRO A 145 -7.39 13.24 5.70
N LEU A 146 -7.72 13.69 6.90
CA LEU A 146 -9.03 13.48 7.49
C LEU A 146 -10.05 14.58 7.15
N TYR A 147 -9.60 15.68 6.55
CA TYR A 147 -10.43 16.86 6.30
C TYR A 147 -10.23 17.47 4.91
N GLU A 148 -9.16 17.12 4.21
CA GLU A 148 -8.76 17.73 2.94
C GLU A 148 -8.59 16.68 1.85
N GLU A 149 -8.72 17.07 0.60
CA GLU A 149 -8.28 16.28 -0.54
C GLU A 149 -6.76 16.20 -0.57
N CYS A 150 -6.21 15.01 -0.77
CA CYS A 150 -4.79 14.74 -0.54
C CYS A 150 -3.94 14.73 -1.80
N SER A 151 -4.54 14.41 -2.94
CA SER A 151 -3.90 14.53 -4.25
C SER A 151 -4.31 15.82 -4.92
N GLN A 152 -3.49 16.32 -5.83
CA GLN A 152 -3.90 17.46 -6.66
C GLN A 152 -4.95 16.94 -7.65
N SER A 153 -6.11 17.59 -7.67
CA SER A 153 -7.25 17.24 -8.52
C SER A 153 -6.96 17.50 -10.00
N GLY A 154 -6.07 16.70 -10.58
CA GLY A 154 -5.79 16.65 -12.01
C GLY A 154 -6.59 15.56 -12.74
N GLY A 155 -7.21 14.65 -11.99
CA GLY A 155 -7.96 13.51 -12.53
C GLY A 155 -7.07 12.39 -13.08
N ASP A 156 -5.74 12.42 -12.89
CA ASP A 156 -4.88 11.29 -13.23
C ASP A 156 -4.81 10.33 -12.04
N PRO A 157 -5.18 9.03 -12.23
CA PRO A 157 -5.07 8.00 -11.18
C PRO A 157 -3.67 7.82 -10.58
N PHE A 158 -2.63 8.38 -11.20
CA PHE A 158 -1.26 8.37 -10.69
C PHE A 158 -0.88 9.64 -9.94
N ASP A 159 -1.79 10.62 -9.83
CA ASP A 159 -1.57 11.75 -8.91
C ASP A 159 -1.47 11.22 -7.48
N SER A 160 -0.55 11.76 -6.69
CA SER A 160 -0.22 11.18 -5.39
C SER A 160 0.31 12.19 -4.39
N ASN A 161 0.28 11.80 -3.11
CA ASN A 161 1.02 12.44 -2.04
C ASN A 161 1.62 11.36 -1.13
N GLN A 162 2.90 11.10 -1.26
CA GLN A 162 3.66 10.10 -0.49
C GLN A 162 3.53 10.27 1.04
N ALA A 163 3.11 11.44 1.51
CA ALA A 163 3.00 11.74 2.93
C ALA A 163 1.73 11.18 3.58
N VAL A 164 0.66 10.89 2.81
CA VAL A 164 -0.66 10.52 3.34
C VAL A 164 -0.63 9.38 4.37
N PRO A 165 0.03 8.24 4.14
CA PRO A 165 0.06 7.15 5.13
C PRO A 165 0.75 7.57 6.43
N THR A 166 1.83 8.35 6.33
CA THR A 166 2.54 8.90 7.50
C THR A 166 1.69 9.92 8.25
N LEU A 167 0.96 10.78 7.53
CA LEU A 167 0.07 11.77 8.10
C LEU A 167 -1.11 11.13 8.86
N LEU A 168 -1.57 9.98 8.44
CA LEU A 168 -2.66 9.24 9.12
C LEU A 168 -2.16 8.40 10.30
N PHE A 169 -1.00 7.73 10.16
CA PHE A 169 -0.68 6.60 11.02
C PHE A 169 0.68 6.66 11.73
N SER A 170 1.46 7.74 11.65
CA SER A 170 2.83 7.73 12.20
C SER A 170 2.94 7.86 13.71
N SER A 171 1.95 8.44 14.40
CA SER A 171 1.98 8.72 15.84
C SER A 171 0.70 8.30 16.55
N SER A 172 0.78 8.20 17.89
CA SER A 172 -0.39 7.87 18.72
C SER A 172 -1.50 8.92 18.65
N ASP A 173 -1.15 10.20 18.51
CA ASP A 173 -2.16 11.27 18.39
C ASP A 173 -2.89 11.21 17.05
N ARG A 174 -2.20 10.83 15.96
CA ARG A 174 -2.81 10.58 14.66
C ARG A 174 -3.74 9.38 14.70
N HIS A 175 -3.36 8.31 15.40
CA HIS A 175 -4.25 7.16 15.64
C HIS A 175 -5.54 7.55 16.33
N LYS A 176 -5.46 8.32 17.42
CA LYS A 176 -6.66 8.78 18.15
C LYS A 176 -7.58 9.61 17.26
N LYS A 177 -7.04 10.49 16.44
CA LYS A 177 -7.81 11.28 15.47
C LYS A 177 -8.48 10.38 14.43
N PHE A 178 -7.76 9.39 13.90
CA PHE A 178 -8.29 8.43 12.94
C PHE A 178 -9.43 7.60 13.54
N GLU A 179 -9.22 6.99 14.71
CA GLU A 179 -10.22 6.17 15.40
C GLU A 179 -11.43 6.99 15.89
N ALA A 180 -11.23 8.25 16.24
CA ALA A 180 -12.34 9.16 16.54
C ALA A 180 -13.19 9.48 15.30
N ARG A 181 -12.60 9.57 14.11
CA ARG A 181 -13.32 9.79 12.85
C ARG A 181 -13.97 8.50 12.33
N PHE A 182 -13.35 7.34 12.57
CA PHE A 182 -13.80 6.03 12.13
C PHE A 182 -13.91 5.07 13.32
N PRO A 183 -14.92 5.24 14.21
CA PRO A 183 -15.03 4.45 15.45
C PRO A 183 -15.28 2.96 15.21
N SER A 184 -15.69 2.58 14.02
CA SER A 184 -15.85 1.18 13.60
C SER A 184 -14.57 0.54 13.08
N LEU A 185 -13.46 1.29 12.99
CA LEU A 185 -12.15 0.79 12.52
C LEU A 185 -11.11 0.94 13.64
N ARG A 186 -10.51 -0.16 14.07
CA ARG A 186 -9.47 -0.18 15.09
C ARG A 186 -8.12 -0.51 14.46
N ILE A 187 -7.08 0.25 14.79
CA ILE A 187 -5.71 -0.03 14.37
C ILE A 187 -5.18 -1.20 15.22
N VAL A 188 -4.96 -2.37 14.58
CA VAL A 188 -4.47 -3.58 15.25
C VAL A 188 -2.98 -3.84 15.03
N ALA A 189 -2.40 -3.28 13.99
CA ALA A 189 -0.96 -3.34 13.75
C ALA A 189 -0.45 -2.08 13.05
N ARG A 190 0.79 -1.72 13.35
CA ARG A 190 1.56 -0.67 12.69
C ARG A 190 3.03 -1.01 12.73
N GLN A 191 3.65 -1.12 11.55
CA GLN A 191 5.04 -1.49 11.42
C GLN A 191 5.75 -0.60 10.40
N PHE A 192 6.78 0.12 10.84
CA PHE A 192 7.76 0.73 9.94
C PHE A 192 8.80 -0.33 9.59
N PHE A 193 9.23 -0.39 8.33
CA PHE A 193 10.23 -1.35 7.88
C PHE A 193 10.84 -0.96 6.54
N GLY A 194 11.73 -1.84 6.03
CA GLY A 194 12.38 -1.67 4.74
C GLY A 194 13.30 -0.46 4.71
N PHE A 195 14.56 -0.69 4.41
CA PHE A 195 15.55 0.38 4.33
C PHE A 195 15.99 0.59 2.88
N ALA A 196 17.21 0.20 2.57
CA ALA A 196 17.83 0.43 1.29
C ALA A 196 17.48 -0.61 0.22
N THR A 197 17.04 -1.82 0.61
CA THR A 197 16.88 -2.93 -0.35
C THR A 197 15.92 -2.59 -1.49
N TYR A 198 14.75 -2.03 -1.20
CA TYR A 198 13.80 -1.64 -2.24
C TYR A 198 14.33 -0.49 -3.11
N PRO A 199 14.76 0.66 -2.58
CA PRO A 199 15.37 1.72 -3.36
C PRO A 199 16.51 1.27 -4.25
N LEU A 200 17.42 0.41 -3.76
CA LEU A 200 18.56 -0.11 -4.52
C LEU A 200 18.15 -1.02 -5.69
N THR A 201 16.93 -1.53 -5.70
CA THR A 201 16.41 -2.24 -6.88
C THR A 201 15.83 -1.30 -7.92
N GLY A 202 15.56 -0.05 -7.61
CA GLY A 202 14.85 0.90 -8.48
C GLY A 202 13.36 0.61 -8.63
N GLY A 203 12.75 -0.21 -7.75
CA GLY A 203 11.33 -0.53 -7.81
C GLY A 203 10.91 -0.98 -9.21
N PHE A 204 9.90 -0.35 -9.79
CA PHE A 204 9.42 -0.61 -11.15
C PHE A 204 10.22 0.08 -12.26
N GLN A 205 11.37 0.71 -11.96
CA GLN A 205 12.29 1.19 -12.98
C GLN A 205 13.06 0.02 -13.64
N ASN A 206 13.65 0.26 -14.80
CA ASN A 206 14.37 -0.80 -15.54
C ASN A 206 15.76 -1.15 -14.99
N TRP A 207 16.25 -0.42 -13.97
CA TRP A 207 17.56 -0.66 -13.36
C TRP A 207 17.46 -1.39 -12.02
N CYS A 208 18.54 -2.06 -11.64
CA CYS A 208 18.69 -2.73 -10.36
C CYS A 208 20.20 -2.80 -10.02
N ILE A 209 20.62 -2.16 -8.94
CA ILE A 209 22.01 -2.13 -8.50
C ILE A 209 22.37 -3.44 -7.80
N VAL A 210 21.42 -4.05 -7.10
CA VAL A 210 21.65 -5.24 -6.27
C VAL A 210 21.34 -6.52 -7.05
N PRO A 211 22.29 -7.46 -7.15
CA PRO A 211 22.03 -8.78 -7.72
C PRO A 211 20.87 -9.47 -6.99
N SER A 212 19.92 -10.04 -7.73
CA SER A 212 18.70 -10.64 -7.17
C SER A 212 18.97 -11.77 -6.15
N ARG A 213 20.13 -12.45 -6.26
CA ARG A 213 20.57 -13.49 -5.31
C ARG A 213 20.85 -12.96 -3.90
N LEU A 214 21.20 -11.68 -3.77
CA LEU A 214 21.52 -11.04 -2.48
C LEU A 214 20.28 -10.50 -1.78
N ILE A 215 19.16 -10.33 -2.46
CA ILE A 215 17.93 -9.75 -1.88
C ILE A 215 17.47 -10.48 -0.59
N PRO A 216 17.41 -11.83 -0.53
CA PRO A 216 16.99 -12.50 0.70
C PRO A 216 17.90 -12.19 1.90
N SER A 217 19.22 -12.12 1.68
CA SER A 217 20.18 -11.80 2.75
C SER A 217 20.04 -10.36 3.23
N LEU A 218 19.85 -9.41 2.31
CA LEU A 218 19.61 -8.00 2.64
C LEU A 218 18.31 -7.83 3.42
N LEU A 219 17.22 -8.44 2.98
CA LEU A 219 15.95 -8.42 3.71
C LEU A 219 16.08 -9.04 5.11
N SER A 220 16.93 -10.06 5.28
CA SER A 220 17.18 -10.66 6.58
C SER A 220 17.97 -9.71 7.51
N ILE A 221 18.95 -8.99 6.98
CA ILE A 221 19.69 -7.96 7.72
C ILE A 221 18.75 -6.81 8.09
N GLU A 222 17.94 -6.33 7.14
CA GLU A 222 16.97 -5.27 7.41
C GLU A 222 16.01 -5.67 8.55
N ARG A 223 15.48 -6.89 8.53
CA ARG A 223 14.61 -7.40 9.61
C ARG A 223 15.25 -7.40 10.98
N LEU A 224 16.55 -7.68 11.09
CA LEU A 224 17.30 -7.59 12.36
C LEU A 224 17.44 -6.14 12.85
N LEU A 225 17.51 -5.18 11.93
CA LEU A 225 17.66 -3.76 12.25
C LEU A 225 16.32 -3.04 12.47
N GLU A 226 15.23 -3.57 11.95
CA GLU A 226 13.89 -2.95 12.02
C GLU A 226 13.47 -2.53 13.43
N PRO A 227 13.63 -3.34 14.50
CA PRO A 227 13.18 -2.96 15.84
C PRO A 227 13.84 -1.69 16.36
N PHE A 228 15.04 -1.39 15.89
CA PHE A 228 15.85 -0.27 16.37
C PHE A 228 15.78 0.96 15.46
N LEU A 229 15.75 0.75 14.15
CA LEU A 229 15.99 1.81 13.17
C LEU A 229 14.79 2.13 12.30
N ALA A 230 13.76 1.27 12.23
CA ALA A 230 12.71 1.43 11.23
C ALA A 230 11.89 2.71 11.38
N ARG A 231 11.66 3.19 12.61
CA ARG A 231 10.98 4.48 12.84
C ARG A 231 11.79 5.69 12.37
N LEU A 232 13.11 5.54 12.30
CA LEU A 232 14.02 6.61 11.91
C LEU A 232 14.38 6.57 10.44
N LEU A 233 14.56 5.36 9.89
CA LEU A 233 15.13 5.14 8.56
C LEU A 233 14.21 4.35 7.62
N GLY A 234 13.07 3.83 8.08
CA GLY A 234 12.18 2.97 7.29
C GLY A 234 11.53 3.71 6.13
N PHE A 235 11.44 3.04 5.02
CA PHE A 235 10.80 3.54 3.79
C PHE A 235 9.35 3.08 3.63
N ARG A 236 8.94 2.10 4.45
CA ARG A 236 7.64 1.45 4.34
C ARG A 236 6.89 1.50 5.66
N LEU A 237 5.58 1.64 5.55
CA LEU A 237 4.64 1.59 6.65
C LEU A 237 3.55 0.56 6.32
N LEU A 238 3.48 -0.50 7.12
CA LEU A 238 2.36 -1.42 7.12
C LEU A 238 1.40 -1.01 8.23
N VAL A 239 0.12 -0.94 7.91
CA VAL A 239 -0.97 -0.70 8.87
C VAL A 239 -2.04 -1.76 8.66
N ALA A 240 -2.48 -2.38 9.74
CA ALA A 240 -3.65 -3.26 9.72
C ALA A 240 -4.77 -2.65 10.58
N LEU A 241 -5.95 -2.56 9.99
CA LEU A 241 -7.19 -2.13 10.62
C LEU A 241 -8.11 -3.33 10.79
N GLU A 242 -8.93 -3.31 11.84
CA GLU A 242 -10.01 -4.28 12.08
C GLU A 242 -11.34 -3.55 12.11
N ARG A 243 -12.34 -4.10 11.41
CA ARG A 243 -13.74 -3.69 11.50
C ARG A 243 -14.34 -4.23 12.80
N LEU A 244 -14.80 -3.35 13.69
CA LEU A 244 -15.46 -3.71 14.96
C LEU A 244 -16.90 -4.16 14.77
#